data_37caae50e3863aab43d8e250a39ad461
#
_entry.id   37caae50e3863aab43d8e250a39ad461
#
_cell.length_a   1.000
_cell.length_b   1.000
_cell.length_c   1.000
_cell.angle_alpha   90.00
_cell.angle_beta   90.00
_cell.angle_gamma   90.00
#
_symmetry.space_group_name_H-M   'P 1'
#
loop_
_entity.id
_entity.type
_entity.pdbx_description
1 polymer ?
#
loop_
_entity_poly.entity_id
_entity_poly.type
_entity_poly.pdbx_seq_one_letter_code
_entity_poly.pdbx_strand_id
1 'polypeptide(L)'
;MDLLQAAHACLQACDPVEKVALTQQYAAAFRAGSLPLPAQADAPEPICMPGRPPRPLLVHPRELPRRGLGTPEGRAAFIHAIAHIELNAIDLAWDAVYRFRGVPDGFYADWVAVADDESRHFMLL
;
A
#
# COMPACT_ATOMS: atom_id res chain seq x y z
N MET A 1 16.18 -6.70 -10.03
CA MET A 1 15.22 -5.82 -9.30
C MET A 1 15.71 -5.63 -7.87
N ASP A 2 15.65 -4.44 -7.38
CA ASP A 2 15.95 -4.12 -6.00
C ASP A 2 14.66 -3.73 -5.24
N LEU A 3 14.79 -3.49 -3.94
CA LEU A 3 13.62 -3.17 -3.10
C LEU A 3 12.93 -1.88 -3.53
N LEU A 4 13.67 -0.89 -4.00
CA LEU A 4 13.09 0.39 -4.40
C LEU A 4 12.27 0.25 -5.69
N GLN A 5 12.73 -0.58 -6.61
CA GLN A 5 11.98 -0.91 -7.82
C GLN A 5 10.71 -1.71 -7.48
N ALA A 6 10.81 -2.62 -6.53
CA ALA A 6 9.65 -3.37 -6.05
C ALA A 6 8.61 -2.45 -5.40
N ALA A 7 9.05 -1.52 -4.55
CA ALA A 7 8.16 -0.53 -3.94
C ALA A 7 7.45 0.32 -5.00
N HIS A 8 8.19 0.77 -6.01
CA HIS A 8 7.62 1.53 -7.13
C HIS A 8 6.55 0.71 -7.86
N ALA A 9 6.83 -0.56 -8.16
CA ALA A 9 5.87 -1.43 -8.83
C ALA A 9 4.58 -1.60 -8.03
N CYS A 10 4.69 -1.79 -6.70
CA CYS A 10 3.51 -1.88 -5.83
C CYS A 10 2.71 -0.59 -5.80
N LEU A 11 3.39 0.56 -5.74
CA LEU A 11 2.73 1.87 -5.76
C LEU A 11 1.98 2.11 -7.06
N GLN A 12 2.51 1.67 -8.19
CA GLN A 12 1.91 1.89 -9.50
C GLN A 12 0.79 0.90 -9.85
N ALA A 13 0.67 -0.21 -9.15
CA ALA A 13 -0.40 -1.17 -9.40
C ALA A 13 -1.77 -0.53 -9.14
N CYS A 14 -2.64 -0.58 -10.14
CA CYS A 14 -3.96 0.04 -10.07
C CYS A 14 -5.03 -0.91 -9.53
N ASP A 15 -4.93 -2.20 -9.85
CA ASP A 15 -5.86 -3.20 -9.35
C ASP A 15 -5.52 -3.57 -7.90
N PRO A 16 -6.47 -3.45 -6.96
CA PRO A 16 -6.22 -3.82 -5.57
C PRO A 16 -5.76 -5.26 -5.38
N VAL A 17 -6.30 -6.21 -6.13
CA VAL A 17 -5.90 -7.62 -6.05
C VAL A 17 -4.45 -7.80 -6.50
N GLU A 18 -4.07 -7.14 -7.59
CA GLU A 18 -2.69 -7.15 -8.07
C GLU A 18 -1.75 -6.48 -7.07
N LYS A 19 -2.13 -5.34 -6.52
CA LYS A 19 -1.33 -4.62 -5.51
C LYS A 19 -1.08 -5.52 -4.29
N VAL A 20 -2.08 -6.21 -3.79
CA VAL A 20 -1.95 -7.15 -2.68
C VAL A 20 -1.01 -8.30 -3.04
N ALA A 21 -1.20 -8.90 -4.22
CA ALA A 21 -0.38 -10.02 -4.67
C ALA A 21 1.10 -9.62 -4.79
N LEU A 22 1.38 -8.47 -5.41
CA LEU A 22 2.74 -7.94 -5.54
C LEU A 22 3.34 -7.63 -4.17
N THR A 23 2.56 -7.03 -3.27
CA THR A 23 3.02 -6.71 -1.92
C THR A 23 3.49 -7.97 -1.20
N GLN A 24 2.68 -9.03 -1.18
CA GLN A 24 3.04 -10.27 -0.52
C GLN A 24 4.24 -10.94 -1.18
N GLN A 25 4.29 -10.94 -2.50
CA GLN A 25 5.40 -11.49 -3.26
C GLN A 25 6.72 -10.78 -2.94
N TYR A 26 6.72 -9.46 -2.98
CA TYR A 26 7.95 -8.69 -2.75
C TYR A 26 8.36 -8.65 -1.29
N ALA A 27 7.40 -8.68 -0.36
CA ALA A 27 7.73 -8.82 1.06
C ALA A 27 8.42 -10.14 1.35
N ALA A 28 7.92 -11.24 0.78
CA ALA A 28 8.55 -12.56 0.90
C ALA A 28 9.95 -12.58 0.27
N ALA A 29 10.11 -12.01 -0.91
CA ALA A 29 11.39 -11.92 -1.61
C ALA A 29 12.41 -11.09 -0.82
N PHE A 30 11.97 -9.99 -0.22
CA PHE A 30 12.82 -9.16 0.63
C PHE A 30 13.30 -9.93 1.87
N ARG A 31 12.41 -10.64 2.55
CA ARG A 31 12.77 -11.47 3.70
C ARG A 31 13.74 -12.58 3.33
N ALA A 32 13.63 -13.12 2.13
CA ALA A 32 14.52 -14.16 1.62
C ALA A 32 15.87 -13.61 1.13
N GLY A 33 16.08 -12.29 1.16
CA GLY A 33 17.30 -11.68 0.70
C GLY A 33 17.41 -11.52 -0.83
N SER A 34 16.30 -11.72 -1.55
CA SER A 34 16.27 -11.64 -3.02
C SER A 34 16.05 -10.23 -3.56
N LEU A 35 15.69 -9.27 -2.69
CA LEU A 35 15.51 -7.87 -3.05
C LEU A 35 16.49 -7.01 -2.24
N PRO A 36 17.69 -6.79 -2.74
CA PRO A 36 18.67 -5.97 -2.04
C PRO A 36 18.28 -4.50 -2.06
N LEU A 37 18.76 -3.77 -1.05
CA LEU A 37 18.80 -2.31 -1.10
C LEU A 37 20.02 -1.91 -1.91
N PRO A 38 19.88 -1.00 -2.89
CA PRO A 38 21.05 -0.51 -3.61
C PRO A 38 21.97 0.28 -2.67
N ALA A 39 23.29 0.08 -2.80
CA ALA A 39 24.28 0.74 -1.96
C ALA A 39 24.24 2.27 -2.14
N GLN A 40 23.96 2.71 -3.34
CA GLN A 40 23.74 4.11 -3.69
C GLN A 40 22.51 4.18 -4.58
N ALA A 41 21.56 5.01 -4.21
CA ALA A 41 20.36 5.24 -4.99
C ALA A 41 20.19 6.73 -5.25
N ASP A 42 19.83 7.08 -6.47
CA ASP A 42 19.45 8.43 -6.83
C ASP A 42 18.22 8.87 -6.02
N ALA A 43 17.99 10.18 -5.97
CA ALA A 43 16.77 10.71 -5.39
C ALA A 43 15.55 10.09 -6.09
N PRO A 44 14.48 9.74 -5.35
CA PRO A 44 13.32 9.11 -5.95
C PRO A 44 12.62 10.08 -6.90
N GLU A 45 12.13 9.55 -8.02
CA GLU A 45 11.25 10.32 -8.88
C GLU A 45 9.92 10.57 -8.18
N PRO A 46 9.39 11.81 -8.22
CA PRO A 46 8.13 12.10 -7.55
C PRO A 46 6.98 11.26 -8.09
N ILE A 47 6.19 10.69 -7.18
CA ILE A 47 4.93 10.05 -7.50
C ILE A 47 3.84 10.93 -6.92
N CYS A 48 3.03 11.54 -7.79
CA CYS A 48 1.96 12.44 -7.36
C CYS A 48 0.83 11.67 -6.70
N MET A 49 0.52 10.48 -7.19
CA MET A 49 -0.56 9.63 -6.69
C MET A 49 -0.24 8.17 -6.98
N PRO A 50 -0.42 7.28 -6.01
CA PRO A 50 -0.29 5.85 -6.27
C PRO A 50 -1.35 5.36 -7.25
N GLY A 51 -1.08 4.23 -7.89
CA GLY A 51 -2.04 3.57 -8.77
C GLY A 51 -3.32 3.21 -8.03
N ARG A 52 -4.47 3.47 -8.64
CA ARG A 52 -5.78 3.23 -8.04
C ARG A 52 -6.74 2.69 -9.08
N PRO A 53 -7.74 1.90 -8.67
CA PRO A 53 -8.81 1.53 -9.58
C PRO A 53 -9.62 2.79 -9.96
N PRO A 54 -10.28 2.81 -11.13
CA PRO A 54 -11.08 3.96 -11.54
C PRO A 54 -12.28 4.21 -10.62
N ARG A 55 -12.70 3.20 -9.89
CA ARG A 55 -13.80 3.28 -8.90
C ARG A 55 -13.39 2.59 -7.61
N PRO A 56 -13.88 3.07 -6.45
CA PRO A 56 -14.73 4.26 -6.26
C PRO A 56 -13.98 5.56 -6.52
N LEU A 57 -14.74 6.62 -6.79
CA LEU A 57 -14.19 7.97 -6.93
C LEU A 57 -13.74 8.48 -5.56
N LEU A 58 -12.59 9.17 -5.53
CA LEU A 58 -12.13 9.85 -4.33
C LEU A 58 -12.85 11.17 -4.19
N VAL A 59 -13.52 11.36 -3.06
CA VAL A 59 -14.23 12.58 -2.73
C VAL A 59 -13.81 13.08 -1.36
N HIS A 60 -14.04 14.37 -1.08
CA HIS A 60 -13.78 14.91 0.23
C HIS A 60 -14.68 14.23 1.27
N PRO A 61 -14.19 13.94 2.51
CA PRO A 61 -15.01 13.27 3.54
C PRO A 61 -16.35 13.94 3.81
N ARG A 62 -16.45 15.27 3.61
CA ARG A 62 -17.71 16.02 3.77
C ARG A 62 -18.77 15.64 2.76
N GLU A 63 -18.38 15.12 1.60
CA GLU A 63 -19.29 14.71 0.52
C GLU A 63 -19.80 13.30 0.68
N LEU A 64 -19.26 12.55 1.67
CA LEU A 64 -19.68 11.18 1.93
C LEU A 64 -21.00 11.18 2.72
N PRO A 65 -21.97 10.33 2.32
CA PRO A 65 -23.19 10.18 3.11
C PRO A 65 -22.88 9.56 4.47
N ARG A 66 -23.55 10.06 5.50
CA ARG A 66 -23.47 9.46 6.84
C ARG A 66 -24.40 8.26 6.91
N ARG A 67 -23.86 7.11 7.32
CA ARG A 67 -24.62 5.87 7.47
C ARG A 67 -24.32 5.23 8.80
N GLY A 68 -25.37 4.78 9.48
CA GLY A 68 -25.21 4.02 10.73
C GLY A 68 -24.98 2.53 10.46
N LEU A 69 -24.59 1.81 11.51
CA LEU A 69 -24.33 0.37 11.45
C LEU A 69 -25.61 -0.48 11.63
N GLY A 70 -26.77 0.15 11.80
CA GLY A 70 -28.03 -0.52 12.05
C GLY A 70 -28.67 -1.17 10.81
N THR A 71 -28.16 -0.92 9.62
CA THR A 71 -28.70 -1.46 8.37
C THR A 71 -27.64 -2.28 7.63
N PRO A 72 -28.06 -3.25 6.77
CA PRO A 72 -27.10 -3.96 5.92
C PRO A 72 -26.28 -3.03 5.03
N GLU A 73 -26.92 -1.99 4.47
CA GLU A 73 -26.27 -1.01 3.61
C GLU A 73 -25.23 -0.19 4.38
N GLY A 74 -25.56 0.21 5.62
CA GLY A 74 -24.66 0.93 6.49
C GLY A 74 -23.44 0.09 6.89
N ARG A 75 -23.65 -1.19 7.21
CA ARG A 75 -22.56 -2.12 7.52
C ARG A 75 -21.66 -2.36 6.32
N ALA A 76 -22.26 -2.55 5.13
CA ALA A 76 -21.50 -2.71 3.90
C ALA A 76 -20.66 -1.48 3.59
N ALA A 77 -21.21 -0.28 3.78
CA ALA A 77 -20.49 0.97 3.59
C ALA A 77 -19.32 1.11 4.58
N PHE A 78 -19.50 0.66 5.82
CA PHE A 78 -18.46 0.68 6.85
C PHE A 78 -17.29 -0.26 6.48
N ILE A 79 -17.60 -1.49 6.07
CA ILE A 79 -16.58 -2.45 5.61
C ILE A 79 -15.84 -1.90 4.40
N HIS A 80 -16.55 -1.30 3.45
CA HIS A 80 -15.94 -0.68 2.28
C HIS A 80 -14.99 0.45 2.67
N ALA A 81 -15.37 1.28 3.66
CA ALA A 81 -14.52 2.35 4.17
C ALA A 81 -13.23 1.79 4.82
N ILE A 82 -13.34 0.70 5.59
CA ILE A 82 -12.18 0.05 6.17
C ILE A 82 -11.27 -0.53 5.10
N ALA A 83 -11.84 -1.20 4.09
CA ALA A 83 -11.06 -1.73 2.96
C ALA A 83 -10.28 -0.61 2.25
N HIS A 84 -10.90 0.55 2.08
CA HIS A 84 -10.26 1.72 1.49
C HIS A 84 -9.08 2.21 2.34
N ILE A 85 -9.25 2.25 3.66
CA ILE A 85 -8.19 2.62 4.60
C ILE A 85 -7.03 1.63 4.51
N GLU A 86 -7.31 0.33 4.50
CA GLU A 86 -6.25 -0.69 4.41
C GLU A 86 -5.49 -0.61 3.07
N LEU A 87 -6.19 -0.35 1.98
CA LEU A 87 -5.55 -0.16 0.68
C LEU A 87 -4.62 1.06 0.68
N ASN A 88 -5.08 2.16 1.27
CA ASN A 88 -4.26 3.37 1.43
C ASN A 88 -3.05 3.10 2.33
N ALA A 89 -3.20 2.29 3.38
CA ALA A 89 -2.11 1.93 4.28
C ALA A 89 -1.02 1.13 3.55
N ILE A 90 -1.39 0.25 2.63
CA ILE A 90 -0.43 -0.46 1.77
C ILE A 90 0.40 0.56 0.97
N ASP A 91 -0.26 1.51 0.33
CA ASP A 91 0.41 2.55 -0.45
C ASP A 91 1.33 3.42 0.42
N LEU A 92 0.86 3.81 1.61
CA LEU A 92 1.68 4.59 2.56
C LEU A 92 2.95 3.85 2.97
N ALA A 93 2.84 2.55 3.23
CA ALA A 93 3.99 1.75 3.63
C ALA A 93 5.02 1.63 2.50
N TRP A 94 4.57 1.37 1.27
CA TRP A 94 5.48 1.33 0.13
C TRP A 94 6.04 2.70 -0.22
N ASP A 95 5.27 3.78 -0.03
CA ASP A 95 5.76 5.15 -0.21
C ASP A 95 6.90 5.46 0.76
N ALA A 96 6.80 5.01 2.01
CA ALA A 96 7.88 5.17 2.98
C ALA A 96 9.16 4.45 2.52
N VAL A 97 9.05 3.25 1.96
CA VAL A 97 10.19 2.52 1.39
C VAL A 97 10.76 3.25 0.16
N TYR A 98 9.90 3.71 -0.72
CA TYR A 98 10.29 4.33 -1.99
C TYR A 98 10.91 5.71 -1.82
N ARG A 99 10.38 6.50 -0.91
CA ARG A 99 10.68 7.94 -0.80
C ARG A 99 11.98 8.24 -0.07
N PHE A 100 12.30 7.49 0.96
CA PHE A 100 13.41 7.82 1.86
C PHE A 100 14.71 7.14 1.46
N ARG A 101 15.80 7.89 1.59
CA ARG A 101 17.16 7.44 1.39
C ARG A 101 17.99 7.80 2.62
N GLY A 102 19.10 7.09 2.82
CA GLY A 102 20.02 7.40 3.91
C GLY A 102 19.49 7.09 5.30
N VAL A 103 18.47 6.27 5.41
CA VAL A 103 17.92 5.79 6.68
C VAL A 103 18.46 4.39 7.00
N PRO A 104 18.43 3.95 8.28
CA PRO A 104 18.88 2.60 8.62
C PRO A 104 18.10 1.51 7.88
N ASP A 105 18.75 0.39 7.60
CA ASP A 105 18.13 -0.74 6.90
C ASP A 105 16.87 -1.25 7.60
N GLY A 106 16.87 -1.21 8.95
CA GLY A 106 15.70 -1.59 9.74
C GLY A 106 14.44 -0.78 9.44
N PHE A 107 14.58 0.47 9.01
CA PHE A 107 13.46 1.31 8.58
C PHE A 107 12.73 0.67 7.40
N TYR A 108 13.48 0.21 6.39
CA TYR A 108 12.90 -0.44 5.23
C TYR A 108 12.24 -1.77 5.60
N ALA A 109 12.91 -2.58 6.43
CA ALA A 109 12.36 -3.86 6.90
C ALA A 109 11.04 -3.65 7.65
N ASP A 110 10.94 -2.65 8.50
CA ASP A 110 9.74 -2.35 9.26
C ASP A 110 8.59 -1.95 8.32
N TRP A 111 8.84 -1.09 7.36
CA TRP A 111 7.78 -0.65 6.45
C TRP A 111 7.36 -1.72 5.45
N VAL A 112 8.28 -2.59 5.02
CA VAL A 112 7.91 -3.78 4.23
C VAL A 112 6.99 -4.69 5.04
N ALA A 113 7.28 -4.89 6.32
CA ALA A 113 6.42 -5.69 7.21
C ALA A 113 5.04 -5.05 7.37
N VAL A 114 4.96 -3.73 7.51
CA VAL A 114 3.68 -3.01 7.57
C VAL A 114 2.89 -3.21 6.28
N ALA A 115 3.53 -3.05 5.12
CA ALA A 115 2.86 -3.26 3.84
C ALA A 115 2.28 -4.67 3.73
N ASP A 116 3.04 -5.67 4.12
CA ASP A 116 2.58 -7.07 4.10
C ASP A 116 1.39 -7.29 5.03
N ASP A 117 1.47 -6.78 6.26
CA ASP A 117 0.38 -6.90 7.23
C ASP A 117 -0.90 -6.21 6.72
N GLU A 118 -0.80 -5.00 6.18
CA GLU A 118 -1.95 -4.28 5.66
C GLU A 118 -2.55 -4.97 4.43
N SER A 119 -1.73 -5.61 3.61
CA SER A 119 -2.24 -6.41 2.49
C SER A 119 -3.08 -7.60 2.97
N ARG A 120 -2.68 -8.22 4.08
CA ARG A 120 -3.44 -9.31 4.69
C ARG A 120 -4.73 -8.81 5.33
N HIS A 121 -4.70 -7.66 6.00
CA HIS A 121 -5.90 -7.03 6.55
C HIS A 121 -6.91 -6.73 5.45
N PHE A 122 -6.46 -6.17 4.33
CA PHE A 122 -7.32 -5.91 3.18
C PHE A 122 -8.02 -7.18 2.69
N MET A 123 -7.29 -8.30 2.61
CA MET A 123 -7.84 -9.57 2.13
C MET A 123 -8.85 -10.20 3.09
N LEU A 124 -8.86 -9.81 4.37
CA LEU A 124 -9.84 -10.28 5.35
C LEU A 124 -11.20 -9.58 5.22
N LEU A 125 -11.27 -8.51 4.48
CA LEU A 125 -12.48 -7.73 4.28
C LEU A 125 -13.18 -8.15 2.99
#